data_739be945ff092f6f456197518b4f7888
#
_entry.id   739be945ff092f6f456197518b4f7888
#
_cell.length_a   1.000
_cell.length_b   1.000
_cell.length_c   1.000
_cell.angle_alpha   90.00
_cell.angle_beta   90.00
_cell.angle_gamma   90.00
#
_symmetry.space_group_name_H-M   'P 1'
#
loop_
_entity.id
_entity.type
_entity.pdbx_description
1 polymer ?
#
loop_
_entity_poly.entity_id
_entity_poly.type
_entity_poly.pdbx_seq_one_letter_code
_entity_poly.pdbx_strand_id
1 'polypeptide(L)'
;HDLTRRVPELRKDELTTLAEIGALNSVASSEHRVPSKNFVIPTNERKRGEEESRNPQLGTRYSLLHRRDALWQVERAVRSSGPLLESLPEPDSPSPLQPMNHEERLVADFHGTGLTVGPHPMAYRREWLNAMGIRRASELRDIPSGKRLRIGGCVIVRQRPGTAKGFVFLSLEDETGVANAIIAPDLFHSNRLLLASERFLAIEGILQNQDNVISVKAERVLPLFVTKAETLSHDFH
;
A
#
# COMPACT_ATOMS: atom_id res chain seq x y z
N HIS A 1 -25.26 5.84 -6.85
CA HIS A 1 -26.65 5.52 -7.26
C HIS A 1 -26.72 4.52 -8.42
N ASP A 2 -25.89 4.64 -9.47
CA ASP A 2 -25.97 3.72 -10.63
C ASP A 2 -25.59 2.27 -10.25
N LEU A 3 -24.52 2.07 -9.48
CA LEU A 3 -24.09 0.75 -9.04
C LEU A 3 -25.14 0.06 -8.15
N THR A 4 -25.68 0.75 -7.15
CA THR A 4 -26.69 0.19 -6.24
C THR A 4 -28.01 -0.16 -6.96
N ARG A 5 -28.31 0.55 -8.06
CA ARG A 5 -29.46 0.25 -8.89
C ARG A 5 -29.24 -0.95 -9.82
N ARG A 6 -28.01 -1.14 -10.32
CA ARG A 6 -27.67 -2.27 -11.21
C ARG A 6 -27.40 -3.55 -10.46
N VAL A 7 -26.89 -3.47 -9.24
CA VAL A 7 -26.52 -4.62 -8.41
C VAL A 7 -27.14 -4.42 -7.02
N PRO A 8 -28.46 -4.67 -6.87
CA PRO A 8 -29.17 -4.45 -5.62
C PRO A 8 -28.79 -5.42 -4.51
N GLU A 9 -28.09 -6.51 -4.84
CA GLU A 9 -27.63 -7.51 -3.88
C GLU A 9 -26.43 -7.06 -3.05
N LEU A 10 -25.71 -5.99 -3.49
CA LEU A 10 -24.56 -5.47 -2.74
C LEU A 10 -25.01 -4.87 -1.40
N ARG A 11 -24.44 -5.40 -0.34
CA ARG A 11 -24.66 -4.90 1.01
C ARG A 11 -23.87 -3.62 1.27
N LYS A 12 -24.31 -2.89 2.30
CA LYS A 12 -23.67 -1.62 2.69
C LYS A 12 -22.18 -1.80 3.03
N ASP A 13 -21.83 -2.84 3.76
CA ASP A 13 -20.46 -3.17 4.15
C ASP A 13 -19.56 -3.43 2.93
N GLU A 14 -20.07 -4.15 1.94
CA GLU A 14 -19.38 -4.40 0.67
C GLU A 14 -19.15 -3.13 -0.13
N LEU A 15 -20.16 -2.28 -0.25
CA LEU A 15 -20.06 -0.98 -0.92
C LEU A 15 -19.07 -0.05 -0.22
N THR A 16 -19.06 -0.06 1.12
CA THR A 16 -18.12 0.71 1.93
C THR A 16 -16.69 0.26 1.66
N THR A 17 -16.44 -1.05 1.69
CA THR A 17 -15.12 -1.62 1.38
C THR A 17 -14.67 -1.25 -0.03
N LEU A 18 -15.54 -1.37 -1.05
CA LEU A 18 -15.23 -0.99 -2.44
C LEU A 18 -14.88 0.50 -2.56
N ALA A 19 -15.55 1.37 -1.82
CA ALA A 19 -15.23 2.80 -1.79
C ALA A 19 -13.89 3.08 -1.12
N GLU A 20 -13.61 2.45 0.03
CA GLU A 20 -12.36 2.61 0.79
C GLU A 20 -11.12 2.19 -0.01
N ILE A 21 -11.19 1.06 -0.71
CA ILE A 21 -10.08 0.58 -1.55
C ILE A 21 -9.95 1.32 -2.88
N GLY A 22 -10.90 2.22 -3.19
CA GLY A 22 -10.89 3.03 -4.41
C GLY A 22 -11.43 2.33 -5.66
N ALA A 23 -12.07 1.16 -5.52
CA ALA A 23 -12.65 0.43 -6.64
C ALA A 23 -13.79 1.21 -7.33
N LEU A 24 -14.42 2.14 -6.63
CA LEU A 24 -15.49 2.98 -7.16
C LEU A 24 -14.98 4.26 -7.85
N ASN A 25 -13.70 4.58 -7.75
CA ASN A 25 -13.13 5.81 -8.30
C ASN A 25 -13.19 5.88 -9.85
N SER A 26 -13.18 4.72 -10.52
CA SER A 26 -13.23 4.62 -11.98
C SER A 26 -14.64 4.51 -12.56
N VAL A 27 -15.64 4.20 -11.74
CA VAL A 27 -17.03 3.97 -12.19
C VAL A 27 -17.71 5.28 -12.60
N ALA A 28 -17.26 6.41 -12.06
CA ALA A 28 -17.78 7.74 -12.41
C ALA A 28 -17.34 8.25 -13.80
N SER A 29 -16.40 7.57 -14.45
CA SER A 29 -15.79 8.04 -15.71
C SER A 29 -16.39 7.42 -16.97
N SER A 30 -17.41 6.55 -16.88
CA SER A 30 -17.88 5.76 -18.04
C SER A 30 -18.77 6.49 -19.03
N GLU A 31 -19.14 7.75 -18.79
CA GLU A 31 -19.99 8.50 -19.72
C GLU A 31 -19.25 9.30 -20.80
N HIS A 32 -17.90 9.40 -20.74
CA HIS A 32 -17.15 10.09 -21.78
C HIS A 32 -15.92 9.28 -22.22
N ARG A 33 -16.14 8.35 -23.13
CA ARG A 33 -15.08 7.70 -23.91
C ARG A 33 -14.50 8.72 -24.89
N VAL A 34 -13.42 9.39 -24.52
CA VAL A 34 -12.61 10.16 -25.47
C VAL A 34 -11.74 9.19 -26.26
N PRO A 35 -11.75 9.19 -27.59
CA PRO A 35 -10.89 8.30 -28.38
C PRO A 35 -9.42 8.66 -28.14
N SER A 36 -8.62 7.65 -27.82
CA SER A 36 -7.17 7.76 -27.64
C SER A 36 -6.52 8.28 -28.92
N LYS A 37 -6.07 9.52 -28.94
CA LYS A 37 -5.07 10.02 -29.89
C LYS A 37 -3.71 10.01 -29.20
N ASN A 38 -2.85 9.15 -29.71
CA ASN A 38 -1.39 9.12 -29.66
C ASN A 38 -0.72 9.93 -28.53
N PHE A 39 -0.29 9.21 -27.49
CA PHE A 39 0.63 9.71 -26.49
C PHE A 39 2.02 9.82 -27.12
N VAL A 40 2.43 11.01 -27.52
CA VAL A 40 3.80 11.36 -27.90
C VAL A 40 4.50 11.85 -26.65
N ILE A 41 5.60 11.20 -26.28
CA ILE A 41 6.48 11.62 -25.19
C ILE A 41 7.24 12.87 -25.68
N PRO A 42 7.14 14.04 -25.01
CA PRO A 42 7.95 15.18 -25.35
C PRO A 42 9.35 15.01 -24.75
N THR A 43 10.36 14.90 -25.59
CA THR A 43 11.76 15.10 -25.24
C THR A 43 12.00 16.58 -24.90
N ASN A 44 12.73 16.76 -23.83
CA ASN A 44 13.08 18.01 -23.17
C ASN A 44 13.92 18.93 -24.06
N GLU A 45 13.43 20.09 -24.41
CA GLU A 45 14.28 21.24 -24.76
C GLU A 45 13.76 22.51 -24.09
N ARG A 46 14.65 23.11 -23.30
CA ARG A 46 14.46 24.40 -22.63
C ARG A 46 14.43 25.53 -23.64
N LYS A 47 13.39 26.37 -23.61
CA LYS A 47 13.56 27.81 -23.96
C LYS A 47 12.73 28.69 -23.03
N ARG A 48 13.40 29.72 -22.54
CA ARG A 48 12.95 30.84 -21.72
C ARG A 48 12.09 31.79 -22.57
N GLY A 49 11.08 32.37 -21.93
CA GLY A 49 10.62 33.72 -22.33
C GLY A 49 9.11 33.85 -22.41
N GLU A 50 8.64 34.84 -21.66
CA GLU A 50 7.47 35.69 -21.83
C GLU A 50 6.13 35.28 -21.22
N GLU A 51 5.80 36.09 -20.20
CA GLU A 51 4.49 36.29 -19.58
C GLU A 51 3.45 36.67 -20.62
N GLU A 52 2.30 36.05 -20.56
CA GLU A 52 1.05 36.77 -20.83
C GLU A 52 -0.13 36.09 -20.12
N SER A 53 -0.71 36.89 -19.24
CA SER A 53 -1.97 36.73 -18.56
C SER A 53 -3.10 36.38 -19.55
N ARG A 54 -3.73 35.20 -19.41
CA ARG A 54 -5.09 34.95 -19.88
C ARG A 54 -5.81 33.94 -19.04
N ASN A 55 -6.85 34.44 -18.43
CA ASN A 55 -8.00 33.87 -17.75
C ASN A 55 -8.33 32.39 -18.11
N PRO A 56 -8.30 31.44 -17.16
CA PRO A 56 -8.76 30.07 -17.40
C PRO A 56 -10.22 29.92 -16.93
N GLN A 57 -11.16 30.34 -17.77
CA GLN A 57 -12.52 29.86 -17.63
C GLN A 57 -12.72 28.64 -18.53
N LEU A 58 -13.34 27.60 -17.97
CA LEU A 58 -13.74 26.31 -18.53
C LEU A 58 -12.62 25.27 -18.78
N GLY A 59 -11.90 24.91 -17.74
CA GLY A 59 -11.36 23.54 -17.63
C GLY A 59 -12.41 22.68 -16.93
N THR A 60 -13.03 21.77 -17.67
CA THR A 60 -13.84 20.69 -17.10
C THR A 60 -12.99 19.96 -16.07
N ARG A 61 -13.21 20.24 -14.78
CA ARG A 61 -12.61 19.51 -13.68
C ARG A 61 -13.17 18.09 -13.73
N TYR A 62 -12.49 17.20 -14.40
CA TYR A 62 -12.60 15.77 -14.09
C TYR A 62 -12.02 15.59 -12.69
N SER A 63 -12.80 15.87 -11.69
CA SER A 63 -12.51 15.51 -10.32
C SER A 63 -12.51 13.99 -10.29
N LEU A 64 -11.31 13.40 -10.28
CA LEU A 64 -11.16 12.00 -9.91
C LEU A 64 -11.85 11.85 -8.56
N LEU A 65 -12.90 11.05 -8.51
CA LEU A 65 -13.64 10.81 -7.28
C LEU A 65 -12.66 10.31 -6.22
N HIS A 66 -12.53 11.05 -5.13
CA HIS A 66 -11.70 10.59 -4.02
C HIS A 66 -12.40 9.43 -3.29
N ARG A 67 -11.64 8.54 -2.67
CA ARG A 67 -12.20 7.41 -1.91
C ARG A 67 -13.23 7.85 -0.87
N ARG A 68 -13.00 8.97 -0.18
CA ARG A 68 -13.94 9.55 0.78
C ARG A 68 -15.19 10.17 0.12
N ASP A 69 -15.06 10.66 -1.09
CA ASP A 69 -16.23 11.08 -1.88
C ASP A 69 -17.10 9.88 -2.24
N ALA A 70 -16.47 8.77 -2.63
CA ALA A 70 -17.17 7.52 -2.88
C ALA A 70 -17.86 6.99 -1.61
N LEU A 71 -17.20 7.03 -0.45
CA LEU A 71 -17.80 6.69 0.84
C LEU A 71 -19.01 7.56 1.16
N TRP A 72 -18.90 8.87 0.96
CA TRP A 72 -20.01 9.80 1.14
C TRP A 72 -21.20 9.46 0.23
N GLN A 73 -20.93 9.14 -1.02
CA GLN A 73 -21.98 8.74 -1.96
C GLN A 73 -22.61 7.40 -1.59
N VAL A 74 -21.84 6.42 -1.09
CA VAL A 74 -22.37 5.16 -0.56
C VAL A 74 -23.31 5.40 0.61
N GLU A 75 -22.90 6.22 1.59
CA GLU A 75 -23.76 6.54 2.74
C GLU A 75 -25.08 7.21 2.31
N ARG A 76 -25.04 8.09 1.32
CA ARG A 76 -26.24 8.72 0.76
C ARG A 76 -27.11 7.72 0.01
N ALA A 77 -26.51 6.87 -0.82
CA ALA A 77 -27.24 5.90 -1.65
C ALA A 77 -27.97 4.82 -0.84
N VAL A 78 -27.44 4.48 0.33
CA VAL A 78 -28.00 3.43 1.22
C VAL A 78 -29.01 4.00 2.20
N ARG A 79 -29.04 5.32 2.43
CA ARG A 79 -30.08 5.94 3.27
C ARG A 79 -31.43 5.86 2.58
N SER A 80 -32.39 5.20 3.22
CA SER A 80 -33.76 5.27 2.76
C SER A 80 -34.32 6.67 3.08
N SER A 81 -34.73 7.39 2.06
CA SER A 81 -35.29 8.74 2.22
C SER A 81 -36.69 8.73 2.84
N GLY A 82 -37.30 7.55 3.00
CA GLY A 82 -38.69 7.40 3.43
C GLY A 82 -39.69 7.84 2.36
N PRO A 83 -40.95 7.39 2.48
CA PRO A 83 -41.93 7.54 1.39
C PRO A 83 -42.27 8.98 1.05
N LEU A 84 -42.06 9.94 1.95
CA LEU A 84 -42.34 11.36 1.73
C LEU A 84 -41.26 12.10 0.90
N LEU A 85 -40.01 11.58 0.89
CA LEU A 85 -38.89 12.24 0.23
C LEU A 85 -38.38 11.46 -0.98
N GLU A 86 -38.96 10.30 -1.26
CA GLU A 86 -38.52 9.39 -2.32
C GLU A 86 -38.60 9.99 -3.73
N SER A 87 -39.51 10.97 -3.92
CA SER A 87 -39.72 11.69 -5.20
C SER A 87 -38.90 12.96 -5.36
N LEU A 88 -38.17 13.40 -4.30
CA LEU A 88 -37.38 14.61 -4.39
C LEU A 88 -35.99 14.29 -4.94
N PRO A 89 -35.51 15.02 -5.96
CA PRO A 89 -34.14 14.88 -6.43
C PRO A 89 -33.19 15.27 -5.29
N GLU A 90 -32.29 14.36 -4.89
CA GLU A 90 -31.25 14.70 -3.94
C GLU A 90 -30.31 15.76 -4.54
N PRO A 91 -30.03 16.84 -3.80
CA PRO A 91 -29.09 17.85 -4.26
C PRO A 91 -27.70 17.24 -4.44
N ASP A 92 -27.06 17.51 -5.55
CA ASP A 92 -25.68 17.08 -5.83
C ASP A 92 -24.72 17.93 -4.99
N SER A 93 -24.54 17.55 -3.72
CA SER A 93 -23.65 18.24 -2.79
C SER A 93 -22.29 17.60 -2.78
N PRO A 94 -21.22 18.40 -2.86
CA PRO A 94 -19.86 17.88 -2.74
C PRO A 94 -19.64 17.25 -1.36
N SER A 95 -18.76 16.25 -1.33
CA SER A 95 -18.39 15.59 -0.08
C SER A 95 -17.74 16.59 0.89
N PRO A 96 -18.17 16.65 2.15
CA PRO A 96 -17.51 17.46 3.18
C PRO A 96 -16.21 16.82 3.71
N LEU A 97 -15.90 15.59 3.29
CA LEU A 97 -14.79 14.82 3.81
C LEU A 97 -13.48 15.22 3.13
N GLN A 98 -12.43 15.39 3.93
CA GLN A 98 -11.08 15.62 3.41
C GLN A 98 -10.55 14.38 2.68
N PRO A 99 -9.80 14.53 1.58
CA PRO A 99 -9.17 13.41 0.89
C PRO A 99 -8.31 12.56 1.83
N MET A 100 -8.31 11.25 1.62
CA MET A 100 -7.40 10.35 2.36
C MET A 100 -5.95 10.70 2.04
N ASN A 101 -5.13 10.79 3.07
CA ASN A 101 -3.68 10.86 2.92
C ASN A 101 -3.10 9.49 2.49
N HIS A 102 -1.79 9.44 2.26
CA HIS A 102 -1.14 8.21 1.77
C HIS A 102 -1.19 7.07 2.79
N GLU A 103 -1.02 7.35 4.09
CA GLU A 103 -1.11 6.35 5.15
C GLU A 103 -2.54 5.80 5.28
N GLU A 104 -3.54 6.67 5.25
CA GLU A 104 -4.95 6.25 5.31
C GLU A 104 -5.34 5.36 4.12
N ARG A 105 -4.84 5.68 2.91
CA ARG A 105 -5.06 4.83 1.73
C ARG A 105 -4.41 3.47 1.88
N LEU A 106 -3.18 3.45 2.38
CA LEU A 106 -2.45 2.21 2.63
C LEU A 106 -3.19 1.32 3.63
N VAL A 107 -3.67 1.91 4.73
CA VAL A 107 -4.47 1.22 5.74
C VAL A 107 -5.74 0.63 5.14
N ALA A 108 -6.49 1.44 4.38
CA ALA A 108 -7.71 1.01 3.71
C ALA A 108 -7.45 -0.14 2.71
N ASP A 109 -6.37 -0.04 1.93
CA ASP A 109 -5.97 -1.08 0.98
C ASP A 109 -5.70 -2.40 1.70
N PHE A 110 -4.87 -2.39 2.73
CA PHE A 110 -4.54 -3.61 3.47
C PHE A 110 -5.73 -4.18 4.25
N HIS A 111 -6.58 -3.32 4.81
CA HIS A 111 -7.79 -3.75 5.51
C HIS A 111 -8.79 -4.41 4.55
N GLY A 112 -8.99 -3.81 3.36
CA GLY A 112 -9.99 -4.29 2.42
C GLY A 112 -9.55 -5.45 1.53
N THR A 113 -8.25 -5.52 1.17
CA THR A 113 -7.76 -6.49 0.17
C THR A 113 -6.52 -7.27 0.60
N GLY A 114 -5.85 -6.87 1.67
CA GLY A 114 -4.54 -7.42 2.07
C GLY A 114 -3.37 -6.97 1.19
N LEU A 115 -3.63 -6.15 0.18
CA LEU A 115 -2.65 -5.65 -0.81
C LEU A 115 -2.78 -4.14 -0.96
N THR A 116 -1.77 -3.49 -1.51
CA THR A 116 -1.86 -2.09 -1.93
C THR A 116 -1.52 -1.93 -3.40
N VAL A 117 -2.25 -1.05 -4.09
CA VAL A 117 -1.97 -0.63 -5.48
C VAL A 117 -0.99 0.57 -5.49
N GLY A 118 -0.78 1.19 -4.34
CA GLY A 118 0.13 2.31 -4.14
C GLY A 118 1.59 1.87 -3.96
N PRO A 119 2.48 2.83 -3.65
CA PRO A 119 3.86 2.52 -3.28
C PRO A 119 3.92 1.56 -2.07
N HIS A 120 4.95 0.73 -2.05
CA HIS A 120 5.18 -0.20 -0.94
C HIS A 120 5.28 0.56 0.41
N PRO A 121 4.75 0.01 1.53
CA PRO A 121 4.76 0.68 2.84
C PRO A 121 6.13 1.22 3.26
N MET A 122 7.19 0.48 2.96
CA MET A 122 8.57 0.86 3.28
C MET A 122 9.02 2.14 2.55
N ALA A 123 8.48 2.43 1.36
CA ALA A 123 8.81 3.64 0.60
C ALA A 123 8.47 4.92 1.35
N TYR A 124 7.34 4.94 2.05
CA TYR A 124 6.89 6.10 2.85
C TYR A 124 7.77 6.40 4.07
N ARG A 125 8.53 5.40 4.52
CA ARG A 125 9.41 5.49 5.71
C ARG A 125 10.89 5.41 5.34
N ARG A 126 11.24 5.49 4.06
CA ARG A 126 12.61 5.21 3.59
C ARG A 126 13.66 6.10 4.25
N GLU A 127 13.40 7.37 4.46
CA GLU A 127 14.35 8.29 5.15
C GLU A 127 14.62 7.83 6.58
N TRP A 128 13.58 7.48 7.32
CA TRP A 128 13.68 6.97 8.67
C TRP A 128 14.42 5.62 8.71
N LEU A 129 14.12 4.71 7.78
CA LEU A 129 14.79 3.41 7.66
C LEU A 129 16.28 3.57 7.36
N ASN A 130 16.63 4.52 6.49
CA ASN A 130 18.04 4.84 6.21
C ASN A 130 18.75 5.39 7.44
N ALA A 131 18.09 6.24 8.23
CA ALA A 131 18.63 6.74 9.51
C ALA A 131 18.87 5.60 10.53
N MET A 132 18.07 4.54 10.49
CA MET A 132 18.27 3.32 11.28
C MET A 132 19.33 2.38 10.70
N GLY A 133 19.95 2.71 9.56
CA GLY A 133 20.94 1.89 8.86
C GLY A 133 20.36 0.68 8.13
N ILE A 134 19.06 0.66 7.86
CA ILE A 134 18.39 -0.41 7.12
C ILE A 134 18.64 -0.23 5.62
N ARG A 135 19.31 -1.20 5.02
CA ARG A 135 19.65 -1.23 3.60
C ARG A 135 18.48 -1.69 2.76
N ARG A 136 18.43 -1.19 1.53
CA ARG A 136 17.47 -1.65 0.53
C ARG A 136 17.83 -3.03 0.01
N ALA A 137 16.83 -3.82 -0.36
CA ALA A 137 17.05 -5.13 -0.96
C ALA A 137 17.92 -5.05 -2.22
N SER A 138 17.72 -4.03 -3.06
CA SER A 138 18.50 -3.80 -4.28
C SER A 138 19.99 -3.54 -4.04
N GLU A 139 20.37 -2.94 -2.88
CA GLU A 139 21.75 -2.60 -2.54
C GLU A 139 22.58 -3.83 -2.13
N LEU A 140 21.94 -4.94 -1.74
CA LEU A 140 22.62 -6.09 -1.18
C LEU A 140 23.60 -6.78 -2.15
N ARG A 141 23.35 -6.64 -3.45
CA ARG A 141 24.20 -7.21 -4.50
C ARG A 141 25.57 -6.55 -4.58
N ASP A 142 25.63 -5.27 -4.21
CA ASP A 142 26.84 -4.44 -4.31
C ASP A 142 27.69 -4.48 -3.02
N ILE A 143 27.16 -5.12 -1.96
CA ILE A 143 27.83 -5.20 -0.66
C ILE A 143 28.65 -6.49 -0.60
N PRO A 144 29.93 -6.42 -0.20
CA PRO A 144 30.78 -7.60 -0.05
C PRO A 144 30.25 -8.59 0.99
N SER A 145 30.35 -9.88 0.68
CA SER A 145 30.06 -10.95 1.64
C SER A 145 30.87 -10.80 2.91
N GLY A 146 30.30 -11.18 4.06
CA GLY A 146 30.93 -11.05 5.38
C GLY A 146 30.67 -9.69 6.06
N LYS A 147 30.05 -8.72 5.40
CA LYS A 147 29.70 -7.43 6.02
C LYS A 147 28.49 -7.58 6.93
N ARG A 148 28.57 -6.95 8.12
CA ARG A 148 27.42 -6.78 9.01
C ARG A 148 26.56 -5.64 8.49
N LEU A 149 25.23 -5.88 8.40
CA LEU A 149 24.27 -4.90 7.94
C LEU A 149 22.89 -5.17 8.55
N ARG A 150 21.96 -4.25 8.29
CA ARG A 150 20.54 -4.39 8.60
C ARG A 150 19.73 -4.40 7.33
N ILE A 151 18.80 -5.32 7.24
CA ILE A 151 17.72 -5.33 6.25
C ILE A 151 16.38 -5.21 6.96
N GLY A 152 15.36 -4.77 6.26
CA GLY A 152 14.02 -4.70 6.82
C GLY A 152 12.97 -4.73 5.72
N GLY A 153 11.79 -5.26 6.04
CA GLY A 153 10.72 -5.38 5.08
C GLY A 153 9.48 -6.07 5.64
N CYS A 154 8.49 -6.16 4.76
CA CYS A 154 7.31 -6.98 4.97
C CYS A 154 7.68 -8.45 4.83
N VAL A 155 7.32 -9.26 5.80
CA VAL A 155 7.57 -10.72 5.75
C VAL A 155 6.57 -11.37 4.81
N ILE A 156 7.01 -11.74 3.61
CA ILE A 156 6.18 -12.40 2.60
C ILE A 156 6.28 -13.93 2.66
N VAL A 157 7.39 -14.46 3.16
CA VAL A 157 7.61 -15.91 3.29
C VAL A 157 8.25 -16.25 4.62
N ARG A 158 7.73 -17.26 5.30
CA ARG A 158 8.29 -17.91 6.47
C ARG A 158 8.34 -19.41 6.22
N GLN A 159 9.53 -19.97 6.09
CA GLN A 159 9.71 -21.41 5.86
C GLN A 159 10.59 -22.02 6.93
N ARG A 160 10.17 -23.16 7.47
CA ARG A 160 10.95 -23.99 8.39
C ARG A 160 10.94 -25.44 7.88
N PRO A 161 11.78 -25.75 6.87
CA PRO A 161 11.83 -27.10 6.31
C PRO A 161 12.30 -28.11 7.36
N GLY A 162 11.65 -29.29 7.40
CA GLY A 162 12.04 -30.35 8.34
C GLY A 162 13.49 -30.84 8.15
N THR A 163 14.00 -30.73 6.92
CA THR A 163 15.39 -31.11 6.54
C THR A 163 16.42 -30.06 6.93
N ALA A 164 16.02 -28.83 7.26
CA ALA A 164 16.92 -27.72 7.54
C ALA A 164 17.43 -27.66 9.00
N LYS A 165 17.40 -28.74 9.74
CA LYS A 165 17.92 -28.83 11.13
C LYS A 165 17.41 -27.69 12.03
N GLY A 166 16.19 -27.25 11.85
CA GLY A 166 15.55 -26.20 12.65
C GLY A 166 15.82 -24.76 12.22
N PHE A 167 16.59 -24.51 11.17
CA PHE A 167 16.73 -23.19 10.57
C PHE A 167 15.42 -22.70 9.99
N VAL A 168 15.21 -21.39 10.06
CA VAL A 168 14.06 -20.70 9.47
C VAL A 168 14.56 -19.75 8.39
N PHE A 169 13.88 -19.77 7.26
CA PHE A 169 14.14 -18.88 6.12
C PHE A 169 13.02 -17.84 6.03
N LEU A 170 13.41 -16.57 6.00
CA LEU A 170 12.51 -15.45 5.84
C LEU A 170 12.80 -14.75 4.53
N SER A 171 11.75 -14.37 3.81
CA SER A 171 11.85 -13.42 2.71
C SER A 171 11.15 -12.12 3.13
N LEU A 172 11.89 -11.03 3.10
CA LEU A 172 11.48 -9.69 3.46
C LEU A 172 11.39 -8.84 2.19
N GLU A 173 10.22 -8.27 1.94
CA GLU A 173 9.99 -7.39 0.80
C GLU A 173 10.06 -5.93 1.24
N ASP A 174 10.81 -5.14 0.49
CA ASP A 174 10.79 -3.68 0.55
C ASP A 174 10.36 -3.08 -0.80
N GLU A 175 10.40 -1.76 -0.95
CA GLU A 175 10.02 -1.06 -2.19
C GLU A 175 10.97 -1.32 -3.36
N THR A 176 12.10 -2.01 -3.15
CA THR A 176 13.13 -2.26 -4.16
C THR A 176 13.28 -3.73 -4.53
N GLY A 177 12.66 -4.62 -3.76
CA GLY A 177 12.69 -6.06 -4.02
C GLY A 177 12.66 -6.90 -2.74
N VAL A 178 13.18 -8.13 -2.85
CA VAL A 178 13.15 -9.12 -1.78
C VAL A 178 14.56 -9.39 -1.25
N ALA A 179 14.69 -9.33 0.06
CA ALA A 179 15.88 -9.75 0.80
C ALA A 179 15.60 -11.04 1.58
N ASN A 180 16.55 -11.99 1.55
CA ASN A 180 16.42 -13.24 2.28
C ASN A 180 17.24 -13.21 3.58
N ALA A 181 16.66 -13.77 4.64
CA ALA A 181 17.33 -13.94 5.92
C ALA A 181 17.30 -15.40 6.38
N ILE A 182 18.39 -15.84 7.01
CA ILE A 182 18.53 -17.17 7.58
C ILE A 182 18.60 -17.01 9.10
N ILE A 183 17.64 -17.59 9.79
CA ILE A 183 17.49 -17.55 11.25
C ILE A 183 17.95 -18.89 11.83
N ALA A 184 18.96 -18.83 12.71
CA ALA A 184 19.42 -20.03 13.42
C ALA A 184 18.37 -20.50 14.45
N PRO A 185 18.38 -21.82 14.81
CA PRO A 185 17.40 -22.39 15.74
C PRO A 185 17.31 -21.64 17.07
N ASP A 186 18.44 -21.30 17.68
CA ASP A 186 18.49 -20.61 18.98
C ASP A 186 17.88 -19.21 18.90
N LEU A 187 18.19 -18.46 17.83
CA LEU A 187 17.61 -17.15 17.59
C LEU A 187 16.10 -17.24 17.32
N PHE A 188 15.66 -18.28 16.62
CA PHE A 188 14.24 -18.56 16.41
C PHE A 188 13.52 -18.83 17.72
N HIS A 189 14.06 -19.70 18.58
CA HIS A 189 13.45 -20.02 19.87
C HIS A 189 13.32 -18.79 20.77
N SER A 190 14.35 -17.94 20.81
CA SER A 190 14.35 -16.71 21.60
C SER A 190 13.40 -15.65 21.09
N ASN A 191 13.04 -15.65 19.79
CA ASN A 191 12.22 -14.65 19.14
C ASN A 191 10.97 -15.24 18.47
N ARG A 192 10.49 -16.40 18.96
CA ARG A 192 9.42 -17.17 18.29
C ARG A 192 8.15 -16.35 18.05
N LEU A 193 7.68 -15.63 19.07
CA LEU A 193 6.48 -14.82 18.96
C LEU A 193 6.66 -13.71 17.94
N LEU A 194 7.74 -12.95 18.05
CA LEU A 194 8.07 -11.88 17.11
C LEU A 194 8.13 -12.38 15.67
N LEU A 195 8.84 -13.48 15.43
CA LEU A 195 8.98 -14.08 14.12
C LEU A 195 7.69 -14.69 13.57
N ALA A 196 6.74 -15.06 14.42
CA ALA A 196 5.46 -15.63 14.00
C ALA A 196 4.40 -14.56 13.73
N SER A 197 4.33 -13.51 14.57
CA SER A 197 3.23 -12.53 14.55
C SER A 197 3.53 -11.28 13.75
N GLU A 198 4.79 -10.79 13.79
CA GLU A 198 5.09 -9.50 13.19
C GLU A 198 5.12 -9.53 11.66
N ARG A 199 4.40 -8.59 11.08
CA ARG A 199 4.33 -8.44 9.62
C ARG A 199 5.57 -7.75 9.04
N PHE A 200 6.14 -6.80 9.78
CA PHE A 200 7.34 -6.07 9.39
C PHE A 200 8.47 -6.33 10.38
N LEU A 201 9.60 -6.76 9.86
CA LEU A 201 10.77 -7.07 10.66
C LEU A 201 12.01 -6.35 10.15
N ALA A 202 12.89 -6.00 11.09
CA ALA A 202 14.27 -5.64 10.80
C ALA A 202 15.18 -6.77 11.28
N ILE A 203 16.10 -7.17 10.42
CA ILE A 203 17.10 -8.21 10.67
C ILE A 203 18.48 -7.59 10.61
N GLU A 204 19.25 -7.73 11.69
CA GLU A 204 20.66 -7.40 11.72
C GLU A 204 21.47 -8.69 11.64
N GLY A 205 22.49 -8.72 10.79
CA GLY A 205 23.29 -9.91 10.61
C GLY A 205 24.41 -9.75 9.59
N ILE A 206 24.98 -10.87 9.20
CA ILE A 206 26.11 -10.93 8.27
C ILE A 206 25.60 -11.32 6.88
N LEU A 207 25.92 -10.49 5.88
CA LEU A 207 25.63 -10.78 4.49
C LEU A 207 26.45 -11.97 4.00
N GLN A 208 25.78 -12.90 3.36
CA GLN A 208 26.39 -14.06 2.71
C GLN A 208 25.98 -14.04 1.23
N ASN A 209 26.95 -14.25 0.37
CA ASN A 209 26.71 -14.45 -1.07
C ASN A 209 27.38 -15.77 -1.44
N GLN A 210 26.59 -16.79 -1.72
CA GLN A 210 27.04 -18.11 -2.13
C GLN A 210 26.35 -18.46 -3.44
N ASP A 211 27.10 -18.70 -4.47
CA ASP A 211 26.60 -19.07 -5.81
C ASP A 211 25.51 -18.11 -6.34
N ASN A 212 25.72 -16.81 -6.16
CA ASN A 212 24.76 -15.74 -6.47
C ASN A 212 23.47 -15.73 -5.63
N VAL A 213 23.37 -16.56 -4.60
CA VAL A 213 22.29 -16.52 -3.62
C VAL A 213 22.70 -15.59 -2.48
N ILE A 214 22.03 -14.44 -2.40
CA ILE A 214 22.29 -13.44 -1.38
C ILE A 214 21.33 -13.67 -0.21
N SER A 215 21.88 -13.78 0.98
CA SER A 215 21.13 -13.92 2.22
C SER A 215 21.83 -13.25 3.40
N VAL A 216 21.07 -12.88 4.42
CA VAL A 216 21.60 -12.33 5.67
C VAL A 216 21.49 -13.40 6.75
N LYS A 217 22.62 -13.89 7.27
CA LYS A 217 22.64 -14.74 8.46
C LYS A 217 22.30 -13.86 9.66
N ALA A 218 21.10 -14.03 10.20
CA ALA A 218 20.57 -13.19 11.26
C ALA A 218 21.32 -13.40 12.60
N GLU A 219 21.61 -12.30 13.26
CA GLU A 219 22.13 -12.23 14.62
C GLU A 219 21.13 -11.59 15.59
N ARG A 220 20.29 -10.67 15.08
CA ARG A 220 19.22 -10.02 15.84
C ARG A 220 17.98 -9.85 14.96
N VAL A 221 16.82 -9.91 15.61
CA VAL A 221 15.51 -9.67 15.00
C VAL A 221 14.82 -8.59 15.82
N LEU A 222 14.24 -7.61 15.15
CA LEU A 222 13.56 -6.47 15.76
C LEU A 222 12.22 -6.25 15.06
N PRO A 223 11.17 -5.86 15.77
CA PRO A 223 9.94 -5.41 15.14
C PRO A 223 10.17 -4.09 14.42
N LEU A 224 9.49 -3.90 13.29
CA LEU A 224 9.61 -2.69 12.50
C LEU A 224 8.22 -2.04 12.35
N PHE A 225 8.02 -0.91 13.03
CA PHE A 225 6.75 -0.19 13.03
C PHE A 225 6.68 0.76 11.83
N VAL A 226 6.15 0.27 10.72
CA VAL A 226 6.08 1.02 9.46
C VAL A 226 4.81 1.87 9.38
N THR A 227 3.69 1.40 9.92
CA THR A 227 2.40 2.10 9.94
C THR A 227 1.81 2.14 11.34
N LYS A 228 1.07 3.19 11.69
CA LYS A 228 0.31 3.24 12.95
C LYS A 228 -0.87 2.25 12.99
N ALA A 229 -1.26 1.71 11.83
CA ALA A 229 -2.36 0.76 11.69
C ALA A 229 -2.05 -0.63 12.26
N GLU A 230 -0.77 -0.93 12.52
CA GLU A 230 -0.37 -2.23 13.08
C GLU A 230 -0.75 -2.41 14.55
N THR A 231 -1.18 -1.34 15.23
CA THR A 231 -1.67 -1.44 16.62
C THR A 231 -3.09 -2.01 16.73
N LEU A 232 -3.78 -2.22 15.61
CA LEU A 232 -5.07 -2.90 15.57
C LEU A 232 -4.88 -4.32 15.01
N SER A 233 -4.12 -5.14 15.73
CA SER A 233 -4.13 -6.58 15.53
C SER A 233 -5.54 -7.07 15.91
N HIS A 234 -6.30 -7.47 14.90
CA HIS A 234 -7.49 -8.24 15.14
C HIS A 234 -7.06 -9.64 15.54
N ASP A 235 -7.21 -9.96 16.81
CA ASP A 235 -7.19 -11.34 17.29
C ASP A 235 -8.29 -12.11 16.57
N PHE A 236 -7.88 -12.98 15.65
CA PHE A 236 -8.76 -14.00 15.13
C PHE A 236 -8.92 -15.06 16.23
N HIS A 237 -10.11 -15.09 16.83
CA HIS A 237 -10.57 -16.22 17.64
C HIS A 237 -10.98 -17.38 16.74
#